data_22086bc41c3a877ea3f587d61e30f0f0
#
_entry.id   22086bc41c3a877ea3f587d61e30f0f0
#
_cell.length_a   1.000
_cell.length_b   1.000
_cell.length_c   1.000
_cell.angle_alpha   90.00
_cell.angle_beta   90.00
_cell.angle_gamma   90.00
#
_symmetry.space_group_name_H-M   'P 1'
#
loop_
_entity.id
_entity.type
_entity.pdbx_description
1 polymer ?
#
loop_
_entity_poly.entity_id
_entity_poly.type
_entity_poly.pdbx_seq_one_letter_code
_entity_poly.pdbx_strand_id
1 'polypeptide(L)'
;ALPSYDNPVFDLSVGGIGNMLSWTYYFFKDSFDKIDPEISRRLRHELQVRILDTYLNDDSFWWMARGSHYKRGRLLNNWNPWCNSNALIAFMLLENNRDTLAKAVYMTMESVDEFLNYIKADGACEEGPSYWGHAPGKTLDYLEMLSVITGGKVNIFAEPMIKSMG
;
A
#
# COMPACT_ATOMS: atom_id res chain seq x y z
N ALA A 1 15.08 2.07 -11.70
CA ALA A 1 15.59 0.69 -11.63
C ALA A 1 14.77 -0.09 -10.60
N LEU A 2 14.55 -1.37 -10.86
CA LEU A 2 13.93 -2.24 -9.84
C LEU A 2 14.90 -2.45 -8.68
N PRO A 3 14.43 -2.61 -7.43
CA PRO A 3 15.29 -2.92 -6.30
C PRO A 3 16.11 -4.19 -6.52
N SER A 4 17.28 -4.28 -5.89
CA SER A 4 18.07 -5.50 -5.88
C SER A 4 17.33 -6.63 -5.15
N TYR A 5 17.53 -7.88 -5.57
CA TYR A 5 17.04 -9.03 -4.79
C TYR A 5 17.74 -9.17 -3.45
N ASP A 6 19.02 -8.76 -3.38
CA ASP A 6 19.85 -8.89 -2.17
C ASP A 6 19.62 -7.74 -1.17
N ASN A 7 19.00 -6.66 -1.62
CA ASN A 7 18.67 -5.51 -0.79
C ASN A 7 17.30 -4.96 -1.20
N PRO A 8 16.22 -5.63 -0.80
CA PRO A 8 14.88 -5.23 -1.14
C PRO A 8 14.55 -3.87 -0.50
N VAL A 9 13.88 -3.03 -1.27
CA VAL A 9 13.43 -1.70 -0.82
C VAL A 9 11.96 -1.56 -1.19
N PHE A 10 11.18 -0.99 -0.28
CA PHE A 10 9.82 -0.55 -0.56
C PHE A 10 9.71 0.94 -0.26
N ASP A 11 9.79 1.75 -1.30
CA ASP A 11 9.68 3.21 -1.25
C ASP A 11 8.50 3.72 -2.11
N LEU A 12 8.37 5.03 -2.24
CA LEU A 12 7.31 5.66 -3.05
C LEU A 12 7.33 5.19 -4.50
N SER A 13 8.52 5.09 -5.09
CA SER A 13 8.69 4.69 -6.50
C SER A 13 8.40 3.21 -6.69
N VAL A 14 8.92 2.37 -5.82
CA VAL A 14 8.70 0.92 -5.84
C VAL A 14 7.23 0.61 -5.63
N GLY A 15 6.58 1.23 -4.65
CA GLY A 15 5.14 1.09 -4.42
C GLY A 15 4.32 1.51 -5.62
N GLY A 16 4.59 2.69 -6.20
CA GLY A 16 3.89 3.20 -7.37
C GLY A 16 4.06 2.34 -8.62
N ILE A 17 5.29 1.91 -8.91
CA ILE A 17 5.56 0.98 -10.03
C ILE A 17 4.91 -0.38 -9.78
N GLY A 18 5.00 -0.89 -8.57
CA GLY A 18 4.36 -2.16 -8.18
C GLY A 18 2.86 -2.14 -8.40
N ASN A 19 2.19 -1.08 -7.98
CA ASN A 19 0.76 -0.87 -8.20
C ASN A 19 0.42 -0.85 -9.71
N MET A 20 1.11 -0.01 -10.48
CA MET A 20 0.89 0.09 -11.92
C MET A 20 1.08 -1.26 -12.62
N LEU A 21 2.14 -1.98 -12.31
CA LEU A 21 2.42 -3.29 -12.89
C LEU A 21 1.44 -4.37 -12.42
N SER A 22 0.89 -4.26 -11.20
CA SER A 22 -0.15 -5.17 -10.71
C SER A 22 -1.44 -5.02 -11.53
N TRP A 23 -1.88 -3.78 -11.80
CA TRP A 23 -2.99 -3.51 -12.71
C TRP A 23 -2.69 -3.98 -14.13
N THR A 24 -1.48 -3.76 -14.61
CA THR A 24 -1.04 -4.23 -15.93
C THR A 24 -1.16 -5.76 -16.03
N TYR A 25 -0.67 -6.48 -15.03
CA TYR A 25 -0.82 -7.93 -14.98
C TYR A 25 -2.29 -8.34 -14.95
N TYR A 26 -3.08 -7.73 -14.07
CA TYR A 26 -4.49 -8.07 -13.89
C TYR A 26 -5.29 -7.93 -15.19
N PHE A 27 -5.12 -6.82 -15.91
CA PHE A 27 -5.88 -6.57 -17.15
C PHE A 27 -5.33 -7.27 -18.39
N PHE A 28 -4.02 -7.47 -18.47
CA PHE A 28 -3.38 -7.87 -19.72
C PHE A 28 -2.71 -9.24 -19.70
N LYS A 29 -2.78 -9.97 -18.59
CA LYS A 29 -2.18 -11.30 -18.46
C LYS A 29 -2.53 -12.22 -19.65
N ASP A 30 -3.82 -12.34 -19.98
CA ASP A 30 -4.28 -13.23 -21.05
C ASP A 30 -3.84 -12.74 -22.46
N SER A 31 -3.63 -11.45 -22.62
CA SER A 31 -3.08 -10.88 -23.84
C SER A 31 -1.58 -11.13 -23.95
N PHE A 32 -0.86 -11.01 -22.85
CA PHE A 32 0.55 -11.37 -22.77
C PHE A 32 0.79 -12.86 -23.06
N ASP A 33 -0.04 -13.73 -22.48
CA ASP A 33 0.05 -15.18 -22.66
C ASP A 33 -0.18 -15.61 -24.13
N LYS A 34 -0.95 -14.84 -24.91
CA LYS A 34 -1.13 -15.07 -26.36
C LYS A 34 0.09 -14.67 -27.18
N ILE A 35 0.89 -13.73 -26.69
CA ILE A 35 2.13 -13.29 -27.35
C ILE A 35 3.27 -14.21 -26.93
N ASP A 36 3.54 -14.29 -25.65
CA ASP A 36 4.51 -15.17 -25.02
C ASP A 36 4.18 -15.31 -23.51
N PRO A 37 3.83 -16.53 -23.03
CA PRO A 37 3.53 -16.77 -21.62
C PRO A 37 4.66 -16.37 -20.65
N GLU A 38 5.89 -16.29 -21.13
CA GLU A 38 7.03 -15.87 -20.34
C GLU A 38 6.89 -14.42 -19.85
N ILE A 39 6.20 -13.54 -20.60
CA ILE A 39 5.96 -12.14 -20.22
C ILE A 39 5.15 -12.08 -18.92
N SER A 40 4.01 -12.75 -18.87
CA SER A 40 3.16 -12.75 -17.67
C SER A 40 3.81 -13.50 -16.52
N ARG A 41 4.48 -14.63 -16.78
CA ARG A 41 5.21 -15.40 -15.78
C ARG A 41 6.30 -14.54 -15.12
N ARG A 42 7.10 -13.85 -15.92
CA ARG A 42 8.19 -12.99 -15.41
C ARG A 42 7.64 -11.80 -14.64
N LEU A 43 6.62 -11.13 -15.17
CA LEU A 43 5.98 -9.99 -14.49
C LEU A 43 5.42 -10.42 -13.13
N ARG A 44 4.70 -11.54 -13.07
CA ARG A 44 4.15 -12.07 -11.82
C ARG A 44 5.25 -12.43 -10.81
N HIS A 45 6.34 -13.03 -11.28
CA HIS A 45 7.49 -13.36 -10.43
C HIS A 45 8.14 -12.10 -9.83
N GLU A 46 8.41 -11.09 -10.64
CA GLU A 46 9.03 -9.84 -10.16
C GLU A 46 8.13 -9.11 -9.16
N LEU A 47 6.82 -9.09 -9.41
CA LEU A 47 5.85 -8.51 -8.47
C LEU A 47 5.79 -9.30 -7.16
N GLN A 48 5.85 -10.63 -7.21
CA GLN A 48 5.89 -11.45 -6.00
C GLN A 48 7.11 -11.11 -5.15
N VAL A 49 8.29 -11.23 -5.73
CA VAL A 49 9.54 -11.14 -4.96
C VAL A 49 9.83 -9.71 -4.50
N ARG A 50 9.59 -8.72 -5.37
CA ARG A 50 10.01 -7.34 -5.09
C ARG A 50 8.97 -6.48 -4.41
N ILE A 51 7.70 -6.88 -4.46
CA ILE A 51 6.58 -6.12 -3.88
C ILE A 51 5.97 -6.90 -2.73
N LEU A 52 5.35 -8.06 -3.01
CA LEU A 52 4.57 -8.77 -2.01
C LEU A 52 5.45 -9.36 -0.91
N ASP A 53 6.48 -10.12 -1.27
CA ASP A 53 7.37 -10.76 -0.30
C ASP A 53 8.17 -9.72 0.50
N THR A 54 8.63 -8.64 -0.15
CA THR A 54 9.33 -7.54 0.52
C THR A 54 8.45 -6.89 1.58
N TYR A 55 7.19 -6.58 1.25
CA TYR A 55 6.25 -5.97 2.20
C TYR A 55 5.91 -6.90 3.37
N LEU A 56 5.75 -8.21 3.12
CA LEU A 56 5.35 -9.19 4.14
C LEU A 56 6.48 -9.57 5.11
N ASN A 57 7.72 -9.48 4.67
CA ASN A 57 8.87 -10.02 5.40
C ASN A 57 9.79 -8.97 6.02
N ASP A 58 9.62 -7.70 5.65
CA ASP A 58 10.41 -6.60 6.20
C ASP A 58 9.51 -5.53 6.82
N ASP A 59 9.58 -5.37 8.14
CA ASP A 59 8.88 -4.35 8.90
C ASP A 59 9.79 -3.19 9.35
N SER A 60 11.03 -3.16 8.85
CA SER A 60 12.03 -2.18 9.22
C SER A 60 11.87 -0.83 8.50
N PHE A 61 11.03 -0.75 7.47
CA PHE A 61 10.80 0.50 6.74
C PHE A 61 10.18 1.55 7.67
N TRP A 62 10.88 2.65 7.83
CA TRP A 62 10.50 3.71 8.78
C TRP A 62 9.08 4.24 8.62
N TRP A 63 8.56 4.26 7.38
CA TRP A 63 7.22 4.73 7.05
C TRP A 63 6.11 3.73 7.44
N MET A 64 6.44 2.46 7.61
CA MET A 64 5.45 1.43 8.02
C MET A 64 4.91 1.66 9.42
N ALA A 65 5.64 2.39 10.27
CA ALA A 65 5.24 2.63 11.66
C ALA A 65 4.94 1.35 12.43
N ARG A 66 5.70 0.28 12.16
CA ARG A 66 5.55 -1.07 12.73
C ARG A 66 6.88 -1.60 13.23
N GLY A 67 6.82 -2.77 13.86
CA GLY A 67 8.01 -3.46 14.33
C GLY A 67 8.64 -2.86 15.60
N SER A 68 9.70 -3.51 16.07
CA SER A 68 10.39 -3.15 17.31
C SER A 68 11.15 -1.81 17.22
N HIS A 69 11.38 -1.32 16.02
CA HIS A 69 12.11 -0.07 15.75
C HIS A 69 11.20 1.15 15.76
N TYR A 70 9.88 0.97 15.64
CA TYR A 70 8.95 2.07 15.65
C TYR A 70 8.69 2.57 17.08
N LYS A 71 8.76 3.89 17.24
CA LYS A 71 8.33 4.56 18.48
C LYS A 71 7.07 5.35 18.18
N ARG A 72 5.99 4.99 18.87
CA ARG A 72 4.69 5.69 18.73
C ARG A 72 4.85 7.19 18.95
N GLY A 73 4.20 8.00 18.11
CA GLY A 73 4.32 9.45 18.14
C GLY A 73 5.50 10.02 17.33
N ARG A 74 6.26 9.17 16.63
CA ARG A 74 7.22 9.64 15.63
C ARG A 74 6.46 10.26 14.46
N LEU A 75 7.03 11.35 13.90
CA LEU A 75 6.51 11.99 12.70
C LEU A 75 6.31 10.96 11.57
N LEU A 76 5.10 10.91 11.05
CA LEU A 76 4.72 10.18 9.86
C LEU A 76 4.27 11.16 8.79
N ASN A 77 4.63 10.90 7.54
CA ASN A 77 4.29 11.74 6.41
C ASN A 77 3.60 10.94 5.30
N ASN A 78 3.45 11.52 4.12
CA ASN A 78 2.80 10.92 2.95
C ASN A 78 3.31 9.53 2.56
N TRP A 79 4.54 9.17 2.92
CA TRP A 79 5.09 7.84 2.62
C TRP A 79 4.24 6.72 3.21
N ASN A 80 3.69 6.93 4.42
CA ASN A 80 2.89 5.90 5.06
C ASN A 80 1.63 5.57 4.23
N PRO A 81 0.67 6.49 3.99
CA PRO A 81 -0.52 6.16 3.21
C PRO A 81 -0.18 5.84 1.75
N TRP A 82 0.83 6.46 1.16
CA TRP A 82 1.25 6.20 -0.22
C TRP A 82 1.72 4.75 -0.41
N CYS A 83 2.69 4.31 0.38
CA CYS A 83 3.23 2.95 0.27
C CYS A 83 2.18 1.90 0.64
N ASN A 84 1.38 2.13 1.68
CA ASN A 84 0.34 1.20 2.11
C ASN A 84 -0.81 1.08 1.10
N SER A 85 -1.27 2.16 0.48
CA SER A 85 -2.31 2.10 -0.56
C SER A 85 -1.84 1.30 -1.76
N ASN A 86 -0.60 1.53 -2.21
CA ASN A 86 -0.02 0.79 -3.33
C ASN A 86 0.21 -0.69 -3.01
N ALA A 87 0.67 -1.01 -1.78
CA ALA A 87 0.82 -2.38 -1.33
C ALA A 87 -0.53 -3.10 -1.26
N LEU A 88 -1.55 -2.48 -0.65
CA LEU A 88 -2.90 -3.05 -0.54
C LEU A 88 -3.45 -3.42 -1.92
N ILE A 89 -3.35 -2.52 -2.90
CA ILE A 89 -3.82 -2.77 -4.27
C ILE A 89 -3.06 -3.95 -4.89
N ALA A 90 -1.73 -4.00 -4.74
CA ALA A 90 -0.95 -5.11 -5.28
C ALA A 90 -1.38 -6.45 -4.68
N PHE A 91 -1.60 -6.53 -3.36
CA PHE A 91 -2.12 -7.74 -2.71
C PHE A 91 -3.52 -8.10 -3.18
N MET A 92 -4.44 -7.13 -3.30
CA MET A 92 -5.80 -7.36 -3.79
C MET A 92 -5.83 -8.00 -5.18
N LEU A 93 -4.94 -7.57 -6.06
CA LEU A 93 -4.92 -8.00 -7.45
C LEU A 93 -4.16 -9.31 -7.67
N LEU A 94 -3.21 -9.64 -6.80
CA LEU A 94 -2.24 -10.69 -7.07
C LEU A 94 -2.28 -11.84 -6.07
N GLU A 95 -2.69 -11.61 -4.81
CA GLU A 95 -2.61 -12.66 -3.78
C GLU A 95 -3.88 -13.51 -3.77
N ASN A 96 -3.70 -14.80 -4.00
CA ASN A 96 -4.79 -15.77 -4.04
C ASN A 96 -4.94 -16.56 -2.72
N ASN A 97 -3.90 -16.60 -1.89
CA ASN A 97 -3.97 -17.23 -0.58
C ASN A 97 -4.68 -16.30 0.39
N ARG A 98 -5.82 -16.73 0.92
CA ARG A 98 -6.66 -15.92 1.81
C ARG A 98 -5.98 -15.53 3.11
N ASP A 99 -5.18 -16.41 3.69
CA ASP A 99 -4.50 -16.15 4.96
C ASP A 99 -3.38 -15.13 4.76
N THR A 100 -2.62 -15.27 3.68
CA THR A 100 -1.59 -14.31 3.28
C THR A 100 -2.20 -12.94 2.99
N LEU A 101 -3.31 -12.91 2.23
CA LEU A 101 -4.03 -11.68 1.93
C LEU A 101 -4.57 -11.01 3.21
N ALA A 102 -5.18 -11.78 4.09
CA ALA A 102 -5.68 -11.27 5.37
C ALA A 102 -4.54 -10.70 6.24
N LYS A 103 -3.40 -11.39 6.30
CA LYS A 103 -2.20 -10.89 6.98
C LYS A 103 -1.75 -9.56 6.38
N ALA A 104 -1.64 -9.47 5.05
CA ALA A 104 -1.20 -8.26 4.37
C ALA A 104 -2.17 -7.09 4.63
N VAL A 105 -3.48 -7.32 4.50
CA VAL A 105 -4.52 -6.32 4.80
C VAL A 105 -4.38 -5.83 6.25
N TYR A 106 -4.24 -6.75 7.21
CA TYR A 106 -4.06 -6.39 8.61
C TYR A 106 -2.79 -5.56 8.84
N MET A 107 -1.67 -5.94 8.19
CA MET A 107 -0.41 -5.19 8.27
C MET A 107 -0.57 -3.75 7.73
N THR A 108 -1.28 -3.57 6.62
CA THR A 108 -1.56 -2.22 6.09
C THR A 108 -2.44 -1.42 7.04
N MET A 109 -3.44 -2.06 7.67
CA MET A 109 -4.33 -1.40 8.64
C MET A 109 -3.56 -0.90 9.86
N GLU A 110 -2.73 -1.75 10.48
CA GLU A 110 -1.89 -1.32 11.62
C GLU A 110 -0.99 -0.14 11.26
N SER A 111 -0.39 -0.18 10.07
CA SER A 111 0.50 0.87 9.60
C SER A 111 -0.24 2.20 9.36
N VAL A 112 -1.38 2.16 8.68
CA VAL A 112 -2.17 3.37 8.37
C VAL A 112 -2.87 3.92 9.62
N ASP A 113 -3.25 3.06 10.56
CA ASP A 113 -3.82 3.50 11.84
C ASP A 113 -2.88 4.44 12.60
N GLU A 114 -1.58 4.17 12.60
CA GLU A 114 -0.60 5.06 13.20
C GLU A 114 -0.52 6.43 12.48
N PHE A 115 -0.70 6.47 11.17
CA PHE A 115 -0.79 7.73 10.42
C PHE A 115 -2.08 8.49 10.74
N LEU A 116 -3.23 7.79 10.79
CA LEU A 116 -4.51 8.39 11.17
C LEU A 116 -4.49 8.95 12.59
N ASN A 117 -3.86 8.25 13.53
CA ASN A 117 -3.67 8.71 14.90
C ASN A 117 -2.72 9.92 15.01
N TYR A 118 -1.84 10.10 14.02
CA TYR A 118 -0.92 11.23 13.96
C TYR A 118 -1.57 12.49 13.40
N ILE A 119 -2.52 12.37 12.47
CA ILE A 119 -3.25 13.49 11.88
C ILE A 119 -4.13 14.16 12.92
N LYS A 120 -4.24 15.48 12.84
CA LYS A 120 -5.09 16.27 13.73
C LYS A 120 -6.57 16.14 13.36
N ALA A 121 -7.43 16.52 14.31
CA ALA A 121 -8.89 16.41 14.16
C ALA A 121 -9.46 17.20 12.97
N ASP A 122 -8.74 18.20 12.47
CA ASP A 122 -9.09 18.98 11.29
C ASP A 122 -8.70 18.29 9.95
N GLY A 123 -8.10 17.11 10.01
CA GLY A 123 -7.66 16.36 8.84
C GLY A 123 -6.35 16.87 8.22
N ALA A 124 -5.73 17.91 8.78
CA ALA A 124 -4.53 18.50 8.22
C ALA A 124 -3.28 17.66 8.52
N CYS A 125 -2.42 17.49 7.52
CA CYS A 125 -1.09 16.94 7.71
C CYS A 125 -0.04 18.05 7.73
N GLU A 126 1.10 17.80 8.38
CA GLU A 126 2.17 18.80 8.57
C GLU A 126 2.89 19.18 7.26
N GLU A 127 2.71 18.42 6.20
CA GLU A 127 3.35 18.68 4.90
C GLU A 127 2.65 19.81 4.12
N GLY A 128 1.49 20.26 4.60
CA GLY A 128 0.76 21.40 4.05
C GLY A 128 0.02 21.12 2.73
N PRO A 129 -0.59 22.17 2.15
CA PRO A 129 -1.52 22.02 1.01
C PRO A 129 -0.91 21.37 -0.24
N SER A 130 0.38 21.58 -0.49
CA SER A 130 1.07 21.01 -1.66
C SER A 130 1.12 19.48 -1.64
N TYR A 131 1.05 18.87 -0.45
CA TYR A 131 1.05 17.41 -0.27
C TYR A 131 -0.33 16.82 0.02
N TRP A 132 -1.41 17.61 -0.09
CA TRP A 132 -2.76 17.16 0.21
C TRP A 132 -3.16 15.90 -0.58
N GLY A 133 -2.89 15.87 -1.89
CA GLY A 133 -3.12 14.70 -2.72
C GLY A 133 -2.21 13.51 -2.41
N HIS A 134 -1.05 13.75 -1.81
CA HIS A 134 -0.04 12.70 -1.52
C HIS A 134 -0.23 12.07 -0.14
N ALA A 135 -0.82 12.77 0.81
CA ALA A 135 -1.08 12.27 2.16
C ALA A 135 -2.58 12.02 2.38
N PRO A 136 -3.46 13.03 2.57
CA PRO A 136 -4.89 12.77 2.68
C PRO A 136 -5.48 12.04 1.47
N GLY A 137 -5.14 12.43 0.24
CA GLY A 137 -5.66 11.80 -0.97
C GLY A 137 -5.29 10.31 -1.04
N LYS A 138 -4.04 9.94 -0.73
CA LYS A 138 -3.63 8.55 -0.68
C LYS A 138 -4.24 7.77 0.49
N THR A 139 -4.57 8.45 1.57
CA THR A 139 -5.35 7.86 2.67
C THR A 139 -6.77 7.52 2.20
N LEU A 140 -7.42 8.41 1.47
CA LEU A 140 -8.76 8.16 0.93
C LEU A 140 -8.74 7.01 -0.11
N ASP A 141 -7.76 6.98 -1.03
CA ASP A 141 -7.54 5.85 -1.94
C ASP A 141 -7.40 4.53 -1.15
N TYR A 142 -6.60 4.53 -0.09
CA TYR A 142 -6.41 3.37 0.78
C TYR A 142 -7.72 2.91 1.42
N LEU A 143 -8.47 3.82 2.01
CA LEU A 143 -9.73 3.53 2.70
C LEU A 143 -10.80 2.99 1.75
N GLU A 144 -10.86 3.50 0.52
CA GLU A 144 -11.74 2.99 -0.52
C GLU A 144 -11.40 1.54 -0.85
N MET A 145 -10.14 1.25 -1.13
CA MET A 145 -9.68 -0.11 -1.42
C MET A 145 -9.86 -1.06 -0.23
N LEU A 146 -9.63 -0.58 0.98
CA LEU A 146 -9.89 -1.35 2.20
C LEU A 146 -11.38 -1.70 2.35
N SER A 147 -12.26 -0.75 2.08
CA SER A 147 -13.72 -0.98 2.07
C SER A 147 -14.09 -2.04 1.02
N VAL A 148 -13.54 -1.95 -0.19
CA VAL A 148 -13.79 -2.92 -1.26
C VAL A 148 -13.35 -4.32 -0.85
N ILE A 149 -12.10 -4.51 -0.40
CA ILE A 149 -11.58 -5.84 -0.08
C ILE A 149 -12.27 -6.49 1.11
N THR A 150 -12.77 -5.67 2.05
CA THR A 150 -13.49 -6.16 3.23
C THR A 150 -15.01 -6.31 3.01
N GLY A 151 -15.50 -6.07 1.80
CA GLY A 151 -16.93 -6.08 1.49
C GLY A 151 -17.72 -5.06 2.31
N GLY A 152 -17.15 -3.89 2.56
CA GLY A 152 -17.73 -2.80 3.35
C GLY A 152 -17.68 -2.99 4.87
N LYS A 153 -17.09 -4.08 5.38
CA LYS A 153 -17.02 -4.35 6.82
C LYS A 153 -16.08 -3.39 7.55
N VAL A 154 -15.04 -2.94 6.89
CA VAL A 154 -14.14 -1.89 7.40
C VAL A 154 -14.38 -0.64 6.55
N ASN A 155 -15.07 0.33 7.13
CA ASN A 155 -15.40 1.59 6.49
C ASN A 155 -15.48 2.68 7.55
N ILE A 156 -14.57 3.65 7.47
CA ILE A 156 -14.47 4.78 8.40
C ILE A 156 -14.73 6.14 7.72
N PHE A 157 -15.30 6.17 6.51
CA PHE A 157 -15.60 7.43 5.81
C PHE A 157 -16.58 8.33 6.56
N ALA A 158 -17.34 7.77 7.51
CA ALA A 158 -18.27 8.55 8.34
C ALA A 158 -17.57 9.33 9.46
N GLU A 159 -16.32 8.98 9.79
CA GLU A 159 -15.56 9.63 10.86
C GLU A 159 -15.31 11.11 10.55
N PRO A 160 -15.49 12.03 11.52
CA PRO A 160 -15.37 13.47 11.30
C PRO A 160 -14.01 13.88 10.72
N MET A 161 -12.92 13.32 11.25
CA MET A 161 -11.55 13.59 10.76
C MET A 161 -11.38 13.19 9.31
N ILE A 162 -11.89 12.01 8.89
CA ILE A 162 -11.81 11.56 7.50
C ILE A 162 -12.59 12.48 6.56
N LYS A 163 -13.79 12.94 7.00
CA LYS A 163 -14.57 13.93 6.22
C LYS A 163 -13.85 15.28 6.08
N SER A 164 -13.00 15.62 7.04
CA SER A 164 -12.23 16.88 6.98
C SER A 164 -11.02 16.80 6.05
N MET A 165 -10.64 15.60 5.61
CA MET A 165 -9.56 15.39 4.64
C MET A 165 -9.99 15.63 3.19
N GLY A 166 -11.30 15.54 2.87
CA GLY A 166 -11.84 15.56 1.51
C GLY A 166 -12.38 16.90 1.01
#